data_4e2dce52539f35d309cdef2234c32217
#
_entry.id   4e2dce52539f35d309cdef2234c32217
#
_cell.length_a   1.000
_cell.length_b   1.000
_cell.length_c   1.000
_cell.angle_alpha   90.00
_cell.angle_beta   90.00
_cell.angle_gamma   90.00
#
_symmetry.space_group_name_H-M   'P 1'
#
loop_
_entity.id
_entity.type
_entity.pdbx_description
1 polymer ?
#
loop_
_entity_poly.entity_id
_entity_poly.type
_entity_poly.pdbx_seq_one_letter_code
_entity_poly.pdbx_strand_id
1 'polypeptide(L)'
;MKKILIVNANYYKNISKKLIISSKKKLNKSVKINIINVPGIFEIPIAIRKNIKKFDGFVALGCVIKGQTPHFDLICYSTFNSILSLSTNYNKPIGNGIITAYNMKQ
;
A
#
# COMPACT_ATOMS: atom_id res chain seq x y z
N MET A 1 5.06 -15.58 15.78
CA MET A 1 5.62 -14.64 14.79
C MET A 1 4.51 -13.82 14.17
N LYS A 2 4.64 -12.52 14.17
CA LYS A 2 3.65 -11.64 13.54
C LYS A 2 3.70 -11.75 12.03
N LYS A 3 2.53 -11.67 11.39
CA LYS A 3 2.40 -11.76 9.94
C LYS A 3 2.02 -10.39 9.37
N ILE A 4 2.80 -9.92 8.41
CA ILE A 4 2.58 -8.63 7.74
C ILE A 4 2.31 -8.89 6.26
N LEU A 5 1.27 -8.27 5.73
CA LEU A 5 0.97 -8.31 4.31
C LEU A 5 1.34 -6.98 3.67
N ILE A 6 2.22 -7.03 2.67
CA ILE A 6 2.51 -5.88 1.83
C ILE A 6 1.58 -5.95 0.63
N VAL A 7 0.73 -4.94 0.47
CA VAL A 7 -0.14 -4.80 -0.70
C VAL A 7 0.47 -3.74 -1.60
N ASN A 8 0.95 -4.16 -2.75
CA ASN A 8 1.74 -3.33 -3.63
C ASN A 8 0.98 -3.04 -4.93
N ALA A 9 0.73 -1.76 -5.20
CA ALA A 9 0.18 -1.34 -6.48
C ALA A 9 1.33 -1.25 -7.49
N ASN A 10 1.33 -2.15 -8.47
CA ASN A 10 2.47 -2.33 -9.38
C ASN A 10 2.32 -1.65 -10.74
N TYR A 11 1.52 -0.57 -10.80
CA TYR A 11 1.33 0.17 -12.05
C TYR A 11 2.66 0.67 -12.63
N TYR A 12 3.54 1.19 -11.78
CA TYR A 12 4.90 1.59 -12.17
C TYR A 12 5.88 0.54 -11.64
N LYS A 13 6.17 -0.48 -12.44
CA LYS A 13 6.88 -1.68 -11.97
C LYS A 13 8.26 -1.41 -11.36
N ASN A 14 9.04 -0.51 -11.94
CA ASN A 14 10.38 -0.22 -11.42
C ASN A 14 10.33 0.46 -10.05
N ILE A 15 9.40 1.39 -9.88
CA ILE A 15 9.19 2.08 -8.62
C ILE A 15 8.67 1.09 -7.57
N SER A 16 7.75 0.22 -7.97
CA SER A 16 7.18 -0.79 -7.08
C SER A 16 8.24 -1.72 -6.51
N LYS A 17 9.16 -2.18 -7.32
CA LYS A 17 10.25 -3.05 -6.86
C LYS A 17 11.11 -2.37 -5.80
N LYS A 18 11.44 -1.10 -6.01
CA LYS A 18 12.24 -0.33 -5.06
C LYS A 18 11.51 -0.12 -3.74
N LEU A 19 10.20 0.13 -3.80
CA LEU A 19 9.38 0.30 -2.60
C LEU A 19 9.31 -0.98 -1.77
N ILE A 20 9.17 -2.12 -2.42
CA ILE A 20 9.12 -3.42 -1.74
C ILE A 20 10.45 -3.68 -1.03
N ILE A 21 11.57 -3.48 -1.73
CA ILE A 21 12.90 -3.71 -1.16
C ILE A 21 13.11 -2.80 0.05
N SER A 22 12.79 -1.53 -0.08
CA SER A 22 12.93 -0.55 0.99
C SER A 22 12.08 -0.91 2.22
N SER A 23 10.84 -1.34 1.98
CA SER A 23 9.92 -1.70 3.07
C SER A 23 10.38 -2.95 3.81
N LYS A 24 10.86 -3.95 3.09
CA LYS A 24 11.38 -5.17 3.72
C LYS A 24 12.56 -4.89 4.63
N LYS A 25 13.44 -3.95 4.23
CA LYS A 25 14.61 -3.59 5.05
C LYS A 25 14.22 -2.94 6.37
N LYS A 26 13.09 -2.24 6.40
CA LYS A 26 12.62 -1.53 7.60
C LYS A 26 11.83 -2.43 8.54
N LEU A 27 11.33 -3.57 8.07
CA LEU A 27 10.57 -4.47 8.91
C LEU A 27 11.50 -5.37 9.72
N ASN A 28 11.05 -5.67 10.95
CA ASN A 28 11.80 -6.52 11.85
C ASN A 28 11.94 -7.92 11.27
N LYS A 29 13.12 -8.54 11.45
CA LYS A 29 13.38 -9.90 10.99
C LYS A 29 12.47 -10.95 11.65
N SER A 30 11.86 -10.61 12.77
CA SER A 30 10.95 -11.52 13.47
C SER A 30 9.54 -11.57 12.88
N VAL A 31 9.23 -10.78 11.85
CA VAL A 31 7.91 -10.81 11.21
C VAL A 31 7.95 -11.63 9.94
N LYS A 32 6.86 -12.32 9.67
CA LYS A 32 6.67 -13.03 8.41
C LYS A 32 6.01 -12.09 7.41
N ILE A 33 6.62 -11.93 6.24
CA ILE A 33 6.15 -11.00 5.22
C ILE A 33 5.58 -11.75 4.03
N ASN A 34 4.35 -11.43 3.66
CA ASN A 34 3.74 -11.86 2.41
C ASN A 34 3.50 -10.62 1.54
N ILE A 35 3.55 -10.80 0.23
CA ILE A 35 3.36 -9.69 -0.72
C ILE A 35 2.28 -10.09 -1.72
N ILE A 36 1.32 -9.19 -1.95
CA ILE A 36 0.40 -9.31 -3.07
C ILE A 36 0.46 -8.05 -3.91
N ASN A 37 0.26 -8.21 -5.21
CA ASN A 37 0.26 -7.10 -6.15
C ASN A 37 -1.17 -6.82 -6.60
N VAL A 38 -1.48 -5.52 -6.73
CA VAL A 38 -2.74 -5.05 -7.28
C VAL A 38 -2.44 -4.07 -8.41
N PRO A 39 -3.39 -3.85 -9.37
CA PRO A 39 -3.10 -2.99 -10.52
C PRO A 39 -2.85 -1.53 -10.17
N GLY A 40 -3.57 -0.97 -9.21
CA GLY A 40 -3.44 0.41 -8.81
C GLY A 40 -3.78 0.61 -7.36
N ILE A 41 -3.56 1.83 -6.84
CA ILE A 41 -3.77 2.09 -5.42
C ILE A 41 -5.24 1.97 -5.01
N PHE A 42 -6.16 2.18 -5.94
CA PHE A 42 -7.60 2.13 -5.65
C PHE A 42 -8.04 0.74 -5.21
N GLU A 43 -7.31 -0.31 -5.62
CA GLU A 43 -7.60 -1.70 -5.26
C GLU A 43 -6.96 -2.13 -3.94
N ILE A 44 -6.10 -1.30 -3.35
CA ILE A 44 -5.41 -1.64 -2.10
C ILE A 44 -6.37 -1.87 -0.93
N PRO A 45 -7.35 -0.97 -0.67
CA PRO A 45 -8.25 -1.19 0.47
C PRO A 45 -9.03 -2.50 0.41
N ILE A 46 -9.50 -2.90 -0.77
CA ILE A 46 -10.23 -4.16 -0.93
C ILE A 46 -9.33 -5.35 -0.62
N ALA A 47 -8.08 -5.32 -1.09
CA ALA A 47 -7.13 -6.38 -0.84
C ALA A 47 -6.83 -6.52 0.66
N ILE A 48 -6.65 -5.39 1.34
CA ILE A 48 -6.45 -5.39 2.80
C ILE A 48 -7.69 -5.95 3.50
N ARG A 49 -8.88 -5.50 3.13
CA ARG A 49 -10.12 -5.93 3.78
C ARG A 49 -10.33 -7.43 3.66
N LYS A 50 -10.05 -7.99 2.49
CA LYS A 50 -10.17 -9.43 2.27
C LYS A 50 -9.22 -10.25 3.14
N ASN A 51 -8.11 -9.68 3.54
CA ASN A 51 -7.07 -10.34 4.32
C ASN A 51 -7.02 -9.88 5.77
N ILE A 52 -8.01 -9.12 6.21
CA ILE A 52 -7.96 -8.41 7.50
C ILE A 52 -7.80 -9.36 8.70
N LYS A 53 -8.35 -10.55 8.61
CA LYS A 53 -8.28 -11.53 9.70
C LYS A 53 -7.03 -12.42 9.62
N LYS A 54 -6.35 -12.42 8.48
CA LYS A 54 -5.24 -13.35 8.23
C LYS A 54 -3.88 -12.79 8.62
N PHE A 55 -3.77 -11.47 8.80
CA PHE A 55 -2.51 -10.80 9.08
C PHE A 55 -2.65 -9.88 10.29
N ASP A 56 -1.52 -9.65 10.95
CA ASP A 56 -1.48 -8.78 12.12
C ASP A 56 -1.33 -7.31 11.76
N GLY A 57 -0.75 -7.04 10.60
CA GLY A 57 -0.58 -5.69 10.10
C GLY A 57 -0.41 -5.68 8.59
N PHE A 58 -0.43 -4.50 8.02
CA PHE A 58 -0.40 -4.32 6.57
C PHE A 58 0.49 -3.14 6.21
N VAL A 59 1.06 -3.20 5.01
CA VAL A 59 1.78 -2.06 4.42
C VAL A 59 1.24 -1.85 3.02
N ALA A 60 0.75 -0.63 2.76
CA ALA A 60 0.26 -0.24 1.45
C ALA A 60 1.38 0.48 0.70
N LEU A 61 1.74 -0.02 -0.48
CA LEU A 61 2.79 0.56 -1.30
C LEU A 61 2.26 0.88 -2.69
N GLY A 62 2.74 1.97 -3.26
CA GLY A 62 2.41 2.35 -4.62
C GLY A 62 2.92 3.73 -4.95
N CYS A 63 2.71 4.13 -6.21
CA CYS A 63 3.07 5.45 -6.68
C CYS A 63 1.96 5.96 -7.59
N VAL A 64 1.53 7.19 -7.37
CA VAL A 64 0.52 7.84 -8.20
C VAL A 64 1.10 9.16 -8.70
N ILE A 65 1.00 9.37 -10.01
CA ILE A 65 1.55 10.55 -10.66
C ILE A 65 0.39 11.37 -11.25
N LYS A 66 0.25 12.60 -10.80
CA LYS A 66 -0.89 13.44 -11.16
C LYS A 66 -1.06 13.61 -12.67
N GLY A 67 0.02 13.87 -13.39
CA GLY A 67 -0.03 14.10 -14.83
C GLY A 67 -0.39 12.87 -15.66
N GLN A 68 -0.40 11.68 -15.08
CA GLN A 68 -0.65 10.43 -15.79
C GLN A 68 -1.89 9.68 -15.30
N THR A 69 -2.53 10.18 -14.27
CA THR A 69 -3.68 9.50 -13.66
C THR A 69 -4.89 10.42 -13.63
N PRO A 70 -5.93 10.13 -14.44
CA PRO A 70 -7.18 10.89 -14.36
C PRO A 70 -7.76 10.79 -12.95
N HIS A 71 -8.36 11.87 -12.49
CA HIS A 71 -8.99 11.92 -11.16
C HIS A 71 -8.01 11.63 -10.01
N PHE A 72 -6.77 12.10 -10.16
CA PHE A 72 -5.69 11.89 -9.19
C PHE A 72 -6.12 12.19 -7.75
N ASP A 73 -6.68 13.39 -7.52
CA ASP A 73 -7.06 13.81 -6.17
C ASP A 73 -8.15 12.93 -5.59
N LEU A 74 -9.14 12.58 -6.41
CA LEU A 74 -10.24 11.72 -5.97
C LEU A 74 -9.75 10.33 -5.58
N ILE A 75 -8.90 9.74 -6.41
CA ILE A 75 -8.36 8.39 -6.16
C ILE A 75 -7.50 8.37 -4.90
N CYS A 76 -6.61 9.34 -4.74
CA CYS A 76 -5.73 9.42 -3.57
C CYS A 76 -6.54 9.63 -2.29
N TYR A 77 -7.49 10.57 -2.33
CA TYR A 77 -8.31 10.88 -1.18
C TYR A 77 -9.13 9.68 -0.74
N SER A 78 -9.80 9.01 -1.68
CA SER A 78 -10.61 7.84 -1.39
C SER A 78 -9.78 6.69 -0.84
N THR A 79 -8.60 6.45 -1.42
CA THR A 79 -7.72 5.37 -1.00
C THR A 79 -7.21 5.60 0.42
N PHE A 80 -6.72 6.81 0.71
CA PHE A 80 -6.16 7.14 2.02
C PHE A 80 -7.23 7.07 3.12
N ASN A 81 -8.43 7.58 2.84
CA ASN A 81 -9.53 7.50 3.80
C ASN A 81 -9.95 6.06 4.06
N SER A 82 -10.00 5.23 3.03
CA SER A 82 -10.36 3.82 3.17
C SER A 82 -9.32 3.07 4.00
N ILE A 83 -8.04 3.33 3.78
CA ILE A 83 -6.97 2.72 4.56
C ILE A 83 -7.08 3.12 6.04
N LEU A 84 -7.28 4.40 6.30
CA LEU A 84 -7.43 4.90 7.67
C LEU A 84 -8.63 4.27 8.37
N SER A 85 -9.77 4.17 7.67
CA SER A 85 -10.97 3.55 8.21
C SER A 85 -10.76 2.08 8.54
N LEU A 86 -10.07 1.34 7.68
CA LEU A 86 -9.76 -0.06 7.94
C LEU A 86 -8.89 -0.23 9.18
N SER A 87 -7.85 0.60 9.30
CA SER A 87 -6.96 0.54 10.45
C SER A 87 -7.70 0.81 11.75
N THR A 88 -8.55 1.84 11.76
CA THR A 88 -9.33 2.22 12.94
C THR A 88 -10.40 1.19 13.28
N ASN A 89 -11.16 0.75 12.29
CA ASN A 89 -12.30 -0.14 12.51
C ASN A 89 -11.88 -1.53 12.96
N TYR A 90 -10.76 -2.03 12.48
CA TYR A 90 -10.28 -3.38 12.80
C TYR A 90 -9.14 -3.38 13.80
N ASN A 91 -8.72 -2.21 14.25
CA ASN A 91 -7.62 -2.05 15.22
C ASN A 91 -6.36 -2.81 14.79
N LYS A 92 -5.98 -2.63 13.52
CA LYS A 92 -4.76 -3.23 12.97
C LYS A 92 -3.90 -2.16 12.33
N PRO A 93 -2.57 -2.18 12.55
CA PRO A 93 -1.69 -1.17 11.97
C PRO A 93 -1.60 -1.34 10.45
N ILE A 94 -1.74 -0.23 9.74
CA ILE A 94 -1.55 -0.19 8.29
C ILE A 94 -0.60 0.95 7.98
N GLY A 95 0.62 0.61 7.55
CA GLY A 95 1.59 1.58 7.12
C GLY A 95 1.23 2.06 5.71
N ASN A 96 1.23 3.39 5.51
CA ASN A 96 0.91 3.97 4.21
C ASN A 96 2.19 4.48 3.56
N GLY A 97 2.73 3.70 2.62
CA GLY A 97 3.90 4.05 1.82
C GLY A 97 3.54 4.40 0.38
N ILE A 98 2.32 4.88 0.14
CA ILE A 98 1.91 5.33 -1.18
C ILE A 98 2.52 6.69 -1.46
N ILE A 99 3.30 6.76 -2.54
CA ILE A 99 3.95 8.00 -2.97
C ILE A 99 3.05 8.72 -3.96
N THR A 100 2.81 10.01 -3.71
CA THR A 100 2.07 10.86 -4.64
C THR A 100 3.03 11.90 -5.19
N ALA A 101 3.03 12.07 -6.51
CA ALA A 101 3.93 12.98 -7.19
C ALA A 101 3.21 13.73 -8.30
N TYR A 102 3.68 14.94 -8.63
CA TYR A 102 3.11 15.70 -9.72
C TYR A 102 3.64 15.23 -11.08
N ASN A 103 4.85 14.72 -11.11
CA ASN A 103 5.48 14.21 -12.33
C ASN A 103 6.55 13.17 -12.00
N MET A 104 7.08 12.53 -13.01
CA MET A 104 8.08 11.46 -12.87
C MET A 104 9.41 11.91 -12.25
N LYS A 105 9.69 13.21 -12.26
CA LYS A 105 10.96 13.74 -11.73
C LYS A 105 10.94 13.90 -10.21
N GLN A 106 9.78 13.84 -9.62
CA GLN A 106 9.66 13.85 -8.17
C GLN A 106 9.87 12.41 -7.62
#